data_ce2ee4479c28bf59b4cf8e4eeb155b01
#
_entry.id   ce2ee4479c28bf59b4cf8e4eeb155b01
#
_cell.length_a   1.000
_cell.length_b   1.000
_cell.length_c   1.000
_cell.angle_alpha   90.00
_cell.angle_beta   90.00
_cell.angle_gamma   90.00
#
_symmetry.space_group_name_H-M   'P 1'
#
loop_
_entity.id
_entity.type
_entity.pdbx_description
1 polymer ?
#
loop_
_entity_poly.entity_id
_entity_poly.type
_entity_poly.pdbx_seq_one_letter_code
_entity_poly.pdbx_strand_id
1 'polypeptide(L)'
;MAKEEIRDAVYTRRYIYNFHYHLIWVTKYRNKTFVTEQLSNEMKSILQLVADDNDIVIKKMEVMPDHVHVLISFPPSKAPTSAIKALKGRSAFIFLRRHPEIRQSQYWGCHLWSPSYYMSTLGNMSNTSTIKNTTKLKNALTGAKGAYPSHD
;
A
#
# COMPACT_ATOMS: atom_id res chain seq x y z
N MET A 1 35.82 -3.83 15.48
CA MET A 1 34.48 -4.06 16.04
C MET A 1 33.52 -4.31 14.93
N ALA A 2 32.92 -5.48 14.91
CA ALA A 2 31.79 -5.71 14.00
C ALA A 2 30.64 -4.78 14.41
N LYS A 3 30.15 -4.00 13.49
CA LYS A 3 28.90 -3.26 13.69
C LYS A 3 27.79 -4.29 13.79
N GLU A 4 27.11 -4.30 14.94
CA GLU A 4 25.89 -5.07 15.06
C GLU A 4 24.90 -4.54 14.03
N GLU A 5 24.55 -5.35 13.05
CA GLU A 5 23.53 -4.99 12.09
C GLU A 5 22.17 -4.98 12.77
N ILE A 6 21.51 -3.86 12.75
CA ILE A 6 20.15 -3.75 13.26
C ILE A 6 19.25 -4.54 12.32
N ARG A 7 18.54 -5.51 12.89
CA ARG A 7 17.66 -6.38 12.13
C ARG A 7 16.58 -5.55 11.42
N ASP A 8 16.40 -5.82 10.13
CA ASP A 8 15.44 -5.13 9.26
C ASP A 8 15.68 -3.63 9.05
N ALA A 9 16.86 -3.14 9.38
CA ALA A 9 17.22 -1.75 9.12
C ALA A 9 17.51 -1.53 7.64
N VAL A 10 17.16 -0.34 7.16
CA VAL A 10 17.54 0.12 5.83
C VAL A 10 18.79 0.99 5.95
N TYR A 11 19.81 0.64 5.20
CA TYR A 11 21.09 1.34 5.20
C TYR A 11 21.22 2.17 3.93
N THR A 12 21.43 3.46 4.09
CA THR A 12 21.77 4.35 2.99
C THR A 12 23.08 5.07 3.31
N ARG A 13 23.60 5.87 2.39
CA ARG A 13 24.80 6.68 2.63
C ARG A 13 24.64 7.64 3.80
N ARG A 14 23.42 8.11 4.06
CA ARG A 14 23.13 9.16 5.04
C ARG A 14 22.37 8.67 6.26
N TYR A 15 21.60 7.58 6.10
CA TYR A 15 20.66 7.16 7.12
C TYR A 15 20.71 5.67 7.36
N ILE A 16 20.56 5.30 8.61
CA ILE A 16 20.19 3.97 9.02
C ILE A 16 18.82 4.11 9.68
N TYR A 17 17.81 3.43 9.14
CA TYR A 17 16.48 3.51 9.70
C TYR A 17 15.77 2.17 9.63
N ASN A 18 14.88 1.91 10.60
CA ASN A 18 14.10 0.69 10.67
C ASN A 18 12.63 0.97 10.96
N PHE A 19 12.17 2.14 10.56
CA PHE A 19 10.77 2.47 10.65
C PHE A 19 10.01 1.75 9.55
N HIS A 20 9.06 0.91 9.96
CA HIS A 20 8.20 0.19 9.06
C HIS A 20 6.76 0.65 9.28
N TYR A 21 6.05 0.81 8.18
CA TYR A 21 4.67 1.23 8.20
C TYR A 21 3.83 0.16 7.53
N HIS A 22 2.79 -0.29 8.24
CA HIS A 22 1.71 -1.02 7.60
C HIS A 22 0.78 -0.03 6.95
N LEU A 23 0.52 -0.24 5.68
CA LEU A 23 -0.36 0.60 4.90
C LEU A 23 -1.38 -0.28 4.19
N ILE A 24 -2.65 0.04 4.38
CA ILE A 24 -3.76 -0.67 3.74
C ILE A 24 -4.66 0.37 3.09
N TRP A 25 -5.01 0.12 1.83
CA TRP A 25 -6.02 0.90 1.16
C TRP A 25 -6.90 0.01 0.29
N VAL A 26 -8.11 0.48 0.03
CA VAL A 26 -9.12 -0.28 -0.70
C VAL A 26 -9.45 0.38 -2.04
N THR A 27 -9.98 -0.41 -2.95
CA THR A 27 -10.51 0.10 -4.21
C THR A 27 -11.71 1.00 -3.96
N LYS A 28 -11.94 1.96 -4.86
CA LYS A 28 -13.13 2.81 -4.81
C LYS A 28 -14.38 1.92 -4.98
N TYR A 29 -15.39 2.16 -4.16
CA TYR A 29 -16.60 1.33 -4.08
C TYR A 29 -16.32 -0.13 -3.70
N ARG A 30 -15.11 -0.45 -3.28
CA ARG A 30 -14.67 -1.81 -2.97
C ARG A 30 -14.90 -2.78 -4.12
N ASN A 31 -14.76 -2.28 -5.33
CA ASN A 31 -14.83 -3.10 -6.53
C ASN A 31 -13.75 -4.18 -6.50
N LYS A 32 -14.14 -5.39 -6.87
CA LYS A 32 -13.20 -6.51 -6.96
C LYS A 32 -12.48 -6.45 -8.30
N THR A 33 -11.43 -5.67 -8.36
CA THR A 33 -10.66 -5.41 -9.58
C THR A 33 -9.59 -6.45 -9.81
N PHE A 34 -8.89 -6.85 -8.75
CA PHE A 34 -7.74 -7.75 -8.84
C PHE A 34 -8.17 -9.20 -8.61
N VAL A 35 -9.09 -9.68 -9.43
CA VAL A 35 -9.69 -11.02 -9.27
C VAL A 35 -8.85 -12.13 -9.87
N THR A 36 -7.93 -11.80 -10.78
CA THR A 36 -7.03 -12.76 -11.37
C THR A 36 -5.62 -12.60 -10.80
N GLU A 37 -4.88 -13.68 -10.77
CA GLU A 37 -3.47 -13.64 -10.37
C GLU A 37 -2.65 -12.71 -11.25
N GLN A 38 -2.97 -12.67 -12.54
CA GLN A 38 -2.30 -11.79 -13.50
C GLN A 38 -2.48 -10.32 -13.15
N LEU A 39 -3.70 -9.88 -12.87
CA LEU A 39 -3.99 -8.49 -12.47
C LEU A 39 -3.34 -8.14 -11.12
N SER A 40 -3.39 -9.06 -10.18
CA SER A 40 -2.75 -8.90 -8.88
C SER A 40 -1.22 -8.73 -9.02
N ASN A 41 -0.59 -9.58 -9.82
CA ASN A 41 0.85 -9.51 -10.06
C ASN A 41 1.24 -8.24 -10.82
N GLU A 42 0.42 -7.80 -11.74
CA GLU A 42 0.63 -6.54 -12.46
C GLU A 42 0.62 -5.35 -11.50
N MET A 43 -0.34 -5.29 -10.60
CA MET A 43 -0.40 -4.22 -9.60
C MET A 43 0.81 -4.27 -8.67
N LYS A 44 1.25 -5.46 -8.26
CA LYS A 44 2.48 -5.60 -7.47
C LYS A 44 3.70 -5.02 -8.20
N SER A 45 3.82 -5.29 -9.50
CA SER A 45 4.92 -4.76 -10.32
C SER A 45 4.86 -3.24 -10.44
N ILE A 46 3.66 -2.70 -10.60
CA ILE A 46 3.46 -1.24 -10.66
C ILE A 46 3.84 -0.59 -9.32
N LEU A 47 3.40 -1.15 -8.22
CA LEU A 47 3.72 -0.62 -6.89
C LEU A 47 5.21 -0.67 -6.60
N GLN A 48 5.88 -1.74 -7.01
CA GLN A 48 7.32 -1.85 -6.87
C GLN A 48 8.04 -0.78 -7.69
N LEU A 49 7.62 -0.55 -8.92
CA LEU A 49 8.17 0.50 -9.77
C LEU A 49 8.03 1.87 -9.14
N VAL A 50 6.84 2.19 -8.64
CA VAL A 50 6.57 3.48 -7.98
C VAL A 50 7.40 3.62 -6.72
N ALA A 51 7.51 2.55 -5.93
CA ALA A 51 8.32 2.55 -4.72
C ALA A 51 9.80 2.83 -5.04
N ASP A 52 10.35 2.16 -6.03
CA ASP A 52 11.74 2.34 -6.44
C ASP A 52 12.01 3.78 -6.89
N ASP A 53 11.06 4.40 -7.58
CA ASP A 53 11.19 5.79 -8.06
C ASP A 53 11.08 6.82 -6.92
N ASN A 54 10.58 6.42 -5.76
CA ASN A 54 10.29 7.34 -4.65
C ASN A 54 11.06 7.01 -3.36
N ASP A 55 12.13 6.25 -3.45
CA ASP A 55 12.94 5.83 -2.31
C ASP A 55 12.13 5.11 -1.22
N ILE A 56 11.11 4.38 -1.64
CA ILE A 56 10.28 3.57 -0.76
C ILE A 56 10.74 2.11 -0.89
N VAL A 57 10.98 1.47 0.24
CA VAL A 57 11.30 0.04 0.28
C VAL A 57 10.05 -0.73 0.66
N ILE A 58 9.63 -1.65 -0.20
CA ILE A 58 8.51 -2.54 0.09
C ILE A 58 9.08 -3.84 0.66
N LYS A 59 8.77 -4.14 1.92
CA LYS A 59 9.20 -5.35 2.61
C LYS A 59 8.26 -6.51 2.35
N LYS A 60 6.97 -6.25 2.36
CA LYS A 60 5.92 -7.23 2.07
C LYS A 60 4.81 -6.55 1.30
N MET A 61 4.15 -7.29 0.44
CA MET A 61 3.07 -6.76 -0.37
C MET A 61 2.06 -7.85 -0.67
N GLU A 62 0.80 -7.54 -0.45
CA GLU A 62 -0.33 -8.36 -0.83
C GLU A 62 -1.32 -7.52 -1.63
N VAL A 63 -1.74 -8.02 -2.76
CA VAL A 63 -2.81 -7.41 -3.55
C VAL A 63 -3.97 -8.39 -3.58
N MET A 64 -5.04 -8.01 -2.89
CA MET A 64 -6.28 -8.76 -2.82
C MET A 64 -7.29 -8.18 -3.81
N PRO A 65 -8.41 -8.86 -4.08
CA PRO A 65 -9.35 -8.36 -5.11
C PRO A 65 -9.80 -6.92 -4.93
N ASP A 66 -10.00 -6.45 -3.70
CA ASP A 66 -10.54 -5.13 -3.41
C ASP A 66 -9.64 -4.26 -2.51
N HIS A 67 -8.42 -4.71 -2.21
CA HIS A 67 -7.53 -3.93 -1.36
C HIS A 67 -6.06 -4.31 -1.56
N VAL A 68 -5.20 -3.42 -1.09
CA VAL A 68 -3.75 -3.61 -1.07
C VAL A 68 -3.26 -3.47 0.35
N HIS A 69 -2.36 -4.36 0.74
CA HIS A 69 -1.65 -4.29 2.00
C HIS A 69 -0.15 -4.32 1.74
N VAL A 70 0.56 -3.32 2.22
CA VAL A 70 2.02 -3.24 2.08
C VAL A 70 2.68 -2.93 3.42
N LEU A 71 3.85 -3.48 3.60
CA LEU A 71 4.77 -3.11 4.67
C LEU A 71 5.92 -2.34 4.02
N ILE A 72 6.05 -1.07 4.34
CA ILE A 72 6.98 -0.17 3.68
C ILE A 72 7.90 0.55 4.65
N SER A 73 9.03 0.98 4.13
CA SER A 73 9.95 1.90 4.79
C SER A 73 10.31 3.02 3.82
N PHE A 74 10.55 4.20 4.35
CA PHE A 74 11.03 5.34 3.56
C PHE A 74 11.95 6.21 4.42
N PRO A 75 12.82 7.03 3.79
CA PRO A 75 13.78 7.84 4.54
C PRO A 75 13.10 8.81 5.50
N PRO A 76 13.77 9.15 6.64
CA PRO A 76 13.23 10.11 7.60
C PRO A 76 12.92 11.49 7.02
N SER A 77 13.57 11.83 5.92
CA SER A 77 13.34 13.09 5.21
C SER A 77 12.03 13.12 4.41
N LYS A 78 11.42 11.95 4.16
CA LYS A 78 10.19 11.86 3.38
C LYS A 78 8.97 11.88 4.30
N ALA A 79 8.00 12.74 4.00
CA ALA A 79 6.74 12.77 4.73
C ALA A 79 5.91 11.52 4.44
N PRO A 80 5.27 10.90 5.45
CA PRO A 80 4.39 9.75 5.23
C PRO A 80 3.31 10.00 4.18
N THR A 81 2.70 11.18 4.22
CA THR A 81 1.67 11.56 3.25
C THR A 81 2.20 11.58 1.81
N SER A 82 3.43 12.00 1.61
CA SER A 82 4.06 11.98 0.29
C SER A 82 4.28 10.57 -0.24
N ALA A 83 4.71 9.66 0.62
CA ALA A 83 4.88 8.26 0.26
C ALA A 83 3.55 7.61 -0.14
N ILE A 84 2.51 7.81 0.66
CA ILE A 84 1.17 7.29 0.41
C ILE A 84 0.61 7.85 -0.90
N LYS A 85 0.71 9.15 -1.08
CA LYS A 85 0.23 9.84 -2.29
C LYS A 85 0.91 9.32 -3.54
N ALA A 86 2.23 9.10 -3.48
CA ALA A 86 2.98 8.55 -4.61
C ALA A 86 2.51 7.13 -4.94
N LEU A 87 2.43 6.25 -3.94
CA LEU A 87 2.00 4.87 -4.16
C LEU A 87 0.59 4.78 -4.72
N LYS A 88 -0.36 5.47 -4.13
CA LYS A 88 -1.75 5.43 -4.57
C LYS A 88 -1.97 6.14 -5.90
N GLY A 89 -1.48 7.35 -6.03
CA GLY A 89 -1.73 8.17 -7.22
C GLY A 89 -1.10 7.61 -8.47
N ARG A 90 0.19 7.28 -8.39
CA ARG A 90 0.91 6.75 -9.55
C ARG A 90 0.43 5.36 -9.96
N SER A 91 0.16 4.50 -8.99
CA SER A 91 -0.32 3.14 -9.29
C SER A 91 -1.68 3.17 -9.97
N ALA A 92 -2.58 4.03 -9.52
CA ALA A 92 -3.89 4.20 -10.13
C ALA A 92 -3.77 4.71 -11.58
N PHE A 93 -2.95 5.71 -11.79
CA PHE A 93 -2.72 6.29 -13.11
C PHE A 93 -2.19 5.25 -14.10
N ILE A 94 -1.14 4.52 -13.71
CA ILE A 94 -0.51 3.53 -14.58
C ILE A 94 -1.47 2.38 -14.89
N PHE A 95 -2.13 1.85 -13.86
CA PHE A 95 -3.03 0.70 -14.01
C PHE A 95 -4.22 1.03 -14.89
N LEU A 96 -4.92 2.12 -14.62
CA LEU A 96 -6.11 2.50 -15.38
C LEU A 96 -5.78 2.90 -16.83
N ARG A 97 -4.59 3.42 -17.06
CA ARG A 97 -4.12 3.71 -18.41
C ARG A 97 -3.89 2.44 -19.22
N ARG A 98 -3.42 1.38 -18.56
CA ARG A 98 -3.20 0.07 -19.21
C ARG A 98 -4.50 -0.71 -19.41
N HIS A 99 -5.53 -0.39 -18.62
CA HIS A 99 -6.80 -1.12 -18.62
C HIS A 99 -7.99 -0.16 -18.81
N PRO A 100 -8.14 0.45 -20.01
CA PRO A 100 -9.26 1.36 -20.25
C PRO A 100 -10.61 0.67 -20.09
N GLU A 101 -10.72 -0.64 -20.35
CA GLU A 101 -11.92 -1.41 -20.15
C GLU A 101 -12.33 -1.49 -18.67
N ILE A 102 -11.38 -1.64 -17.78
CA ILE A 102 -11.60 -1.64 -16.32
C ILE A 102 -12.02 -0.25 -15.87
N ARG A 103 -11.35 0.78 -16.38
CA ARG A 103 -11.69 2.16 -16.07
C ARG A 103 -13.12 2.48 -16.45
N GLN A 104 -13.53 2.08 -17.63
CA GLN A 104 -14.89 2.35 -18.12
C GLN A 104 -15.96 1.58 -17.37
N SER A 105 -15.70 0.31 -17.03
CA SER A 105 -16.68 -0.55 -16.40
C SER A 105 -16.80 -0.35 -14.89
N GLN A 106 -15.72 0.03 -14.22
CA GLN A 106 -15.66 0.08 -12.76
C GLN A 106 -15.37 1.46 -12.18
N TYR A 107 -14.66 2.33 -12.92
CA TYR A 107 -14.11 3.57 -12.35
C TYR A 107 -14.33 4.78 -13.24
N TRP A 108 -15.54 5.26 -13.28
CA TRP A 108 -15.96 6.36 -14.14
C TRP A 108 -15.19 7.67 -13.98
N GLY A 109 -14.64 7.96 -12.83
CA GLY A 109 -13.92 9.20 -12.55
C GLY A 109 -12.42 9.09 -12.55
N CYS A 110 -11.84 8.02 -13.07
CA CYS A 110 -10.40 7.75 -13.06
C CYS A 110 -9.81 7.60 -11.65
N HIS A 111 -10.64 7.24 -10.68
CA HIS A 111 -10.20 7.00 -9.30
C HIS A 111 -10.27 5.50 -9.00
N LEU A 112 -9.12 4.84 -9.04
CA LEU A 112 -9.02 3.42 -8.71
C LEU A 112 -9.19 3.17 -7.21
N TRP A 113 -8.58 4.02 -6.39
CA TRP A 113 -8.52 3.85 -4.96
C TRP A 113 -9.50 4.74 -4.21
N SER A 114 -10.05 4.23 -3.13
CA SER A 114 -10.76 5.05 -2.16
C SER A 114 -9.82 6.13 -1.60
N PRO A 115 -10.32 7.33 -1.27
CA PRO A 115 -9.48 8.37 -0.68
C PRO A 115 -8.92 8.00 0.69
N SER A 116 -9.55 7.08 1.39
CA SER A 116 -9.09 6.65 2.71
C SER A 116 -7.94 5.64 2.64
N TYR A 117 -7.18 5.57 3.70
CA TYR A 117 -6.16 4.54 3.91
C TYR A 117 -5.99 4.32 5.41
N TYR A 118 -5.44 3.17 5.76
CA TYR A 118 -5.03 2.88 7.12
C TYR A 118 -3.49 2.78 7.16
N MET A 119 -2.88 3.41 8.13
CA MET A 119 -1.44 3.33 8.35
C MET A 119 -1.14 3.17 9.83
N SER A 120 -0.27 2.21 10.15
CA SER A 120 0.29 2.08 11.50
C SER A 120 1.79 1.93 11.42
N THR A 121 2.48 2.50 12.40
CA THR A 121 3.90 2.26 12.56
C THR A 121 4.09 0.93 13.28
N LEU A 122 5.05 0.15 12.75
CA LEU A 122 5.55 -0.99 13.48
C LEU A 122 6.85 -0.58 14.15
N GLY A 123 6.82 -0.51 15.46
CA GLY A 123 8.03 -0.61 16.23
C GLY A 123 8.56 -2.05 16.19
N ASN A 124 9.37 -2.42 17.18
CA ASN A 124 9.90 -3.79 17.33
C ASN A 124 8.83 -4.79 17.76
N MET A 125 7.71 -4.85 17.04
CA MET A 125 6.65 -5.80 17.35
C MET A 125 6.98 -7.18 16.81
N SER A 126 6.60 -8.23 17.55
CA SER A 126 6.72 -9.59 17.07
C SER A 126 5.87 -9.80 15.82
N ASN A 127 6.31 -10.63 14.90
CA ASN A 127 5.59 -10.94 13.67
C ASN A 127 4.14 -11.39 13.94
N THR A 128 3.90 -12.12 15.01
CA THR A 128 2.58 -12.62 15.38
C THR A 128 1.63 -11.49 15.76
N SER A 129 2.08 -10.55 16.58
CA SER A 129 1.29 -9.36 16.94
C SER A 129 0.99 -8.51 15.72
N THR A 130 1.95 -8.35 14.85
CA THR A 130 1.81 -7.62 13.60
C THR A 130 0.72 -8.23 12.71
N ILE A 131 0.73 -9.54 12.51
CA ILE A 131 -0.25 -10.26 11.70
C ILE A 131 -1.66 -10.10 12.29
N LYS A 132 -1.81 -10.24 13.61
CA LYS A 132 -3.11 -10.08 14.29
C LYS A 132 -3.64 -8.66 14.12
N ASN A 133 -2.81 -7.65 14.32
CA ASN A 133 -3.19 -6.25 14.14
C ASN A 133 -3.58 -5.96 12.70
N THR A 134 -2.83 -6.45 11.75
CA THR A 134 -3.13 -6.30 10.33
C THR A 134 -4.47 -6.90 9.97
N THR A 135 -4.78 -8.10 10.44
CA THR A 135 -6.06 -8.75 10.19
C THR A 135 -7.22 -7.95 10.79
N LYS A 136 -7.05 -7.49 12.04
CA LYS A 136 -8.05 -6.66 12.69
C LYS A 136 -8.32 -5.37 11.92
N LEU A 137 -7.28 -4.75 11.40
CA LEU A 137 -7.36 -3.52 10.63
C LEU A 137 -7.97 -3.73 9.24
N LYS A 138 -7.60 -4.81 8.57
CA LYS A 138 -8.25 -5.21 7.33
C LYS A 138 -9.75 -5.38 7.54
N ASN A 139 -10.13 -6.06 8.61
CA ASN A 139 -11.54 -6.28 8.94
C ASN A 139 -12.26 -4.96 9.22
N ALA A 140 -11.63 -4.04 9.94
CA ALA A 140 -12.20 -2.72 10.20
C ALA A 140 -12.42 -1.92 8.91
N LEU A 141 -11.44 -1.93 8.00
CA LEU A 141 -11.55 -1.24 6.72
C LEU A 141 -12.54 -1.90 5.76
N THR A 142 -12.55 -3.22 5.70
CA THR A 142 -13.35 -3.98 4.74
C THR A 142 -14.74 -4.32 5.27
N GLY A 143 -14.92 -4.39 6.58
CA GLY A 143 -16.19 -4.73 7.23
C GLY A 143 -17.11 -3.55 7.50
N ALA A 144 -16.64 -2.33 7.36
CA ALA A 144 -17.44 -1.13 7.64
C ALA A 144 -18.36 -0.82 6.46
N LYS A 145 -19.49 -1.52 6.40
CA LYS A 145 -20.55 -1.18 5.46
C LYS A 145 -21.03 0.24 5.78
N GLY A 146 -20.94 1.12 4.81
CA GLY A 146 -21.36 2.51 4.98
C GLY A 146 -20.26 3.46 5.44
N ALA A 147 -19.04 3.00 5.60
CA ALA A 147 -17.90 3.87 5.85
C ALA A 147 -17.53 4.75 4.65
N TYR A 148 -18.07 4.43 3.49
CA TYR A 148 -17.94 5.30 2.34
C TYR A 148 -19.14 6.23 2.31
N PRO A 149 -18.92 7.53 2.40
CA PRO A 149 -20.00 8.45 2.12
C PRO A 149 -20.55 8.12 0.74
N SER A 150 -21.87 8.01 0.67
CA SER A 150 -22.53 7.92 -0.63
C SER A 150 -21.98 9.02 -1.50
N HIS A 151 -21.52 8.65 -2.66
CA HIS A 151 -20.93 9.63 -3.50
C HIS A 151 -21.93 10.51 -4.06
N ASP A 152 -21.78 11.63 -3.58
CA ASP A 152 -22.32 12.74 -4.26
C ASP A 152 -21.36 13.22 -5.34
#